data_8c56279d6bb1c5401922e8c994131a13
#
_entry.id   8c56279d6bb1c5401922e8c994131a13
#
_cell.length_a   1.000
_cell.length_b   1.000
_cell.length_c   1.000
_cell.angle_alpha   90.00
_cell.angle_beta   90.00
_cell.angle_gamma   90.00
#
_symmetry.space_group_name_H-M   'P 1'
#
loop_
_entity.id
_entity.type
_entity.pdbx_description
1 polymer ?
#
loop_
_entity_poly.entity_id
_entity_poly.type
_entity_poly.pdbx_seq_one_letter_code
_entity_poly.pdbx_strand_id
1 'polypeptide(L)'
;MKKRPRIQGAAWRRLDNTAKLFAAVSGEDLSSVFRIAAVLKEPVDPELLHRALLFTLPEFENFRVKLRKGFFWYYFETNNRDPVVEEEQSAPCRFIDPHRGERFPFRVSYYGCRINFEVFHGLTDGLGAVGFVSRLTEHYLELKNGIPTEVREREFSLMRADDYLRYYKKLPRKRYESRPAIQVSGEFLPFDQMAVLHGTVRINELKNCSRAAGASITKYLAAALLWSIIRTETDGNEMKRPAALNLPVNLRSFFESETLANFFAVINVSWQEKRVPETFEEVLTAVSRQMDEQIVKERLEETISYNVSNEKKWYVRAIPLFIKHLAMQMIFLHSSRAHTMTFSNIGQMQVQEGLRDQIEEFQLVVGASPKQRMKCGAVAYDGKLCLSFSSAMAENRLPEYFFRFLEERGIPVELESNGIADQEHDNGRYPATGGDKKKIKKAVRFFYLSLAVISVLAGVVNLATYRQIPFKWAFLTWGAAAYVAMTLRFSVMRHASMSGILVRQCLGIQAILLLIDSLTGLHGWSVDYAIPCVVLFEVAAILLMMLVNRMNWQCYFMYQIAITFLSFVPLVFLKIGWTKHPMLTVLSVAVSVWALVLTVLLGDRSVKRELRRRFHV
;
A
#
# COMPACT_ATOMS: atom_id res chain seq x y z
N MET A 1 38.54 2.61 -3.82
CA MET A 1 37.28 2.09 -3.22
C MET A 1 37.53 1.79 -1.73
N LYS A 2 37.18 2.67 -0.81
CA LYS A 2 37.19 2.39 0.63
C LYS A 2 36.11 1.37 0.95
N LYS A 3 36.48 0.23 1.58
CA LYS A 3 35.51 -0.77 2.07
C LYS A 3 34.49 -0.09 2.98
N ARG A 4 33.20 -0.07 2.56
CA ARG A 4 32.10 0.42 3.38
C ARG A 4 32.10 -0.33 4.73
N PRO A 5 31.90 0.35 5.88
CA PRO A 5 31.75 -0.32 7.16
C PRO A 5 30.54 -1.26 7.07
N ARG A 6 30.75 -2.57 7.28
CA ARG A 6 29.68 -3.54 7.46
C ARG A 6 28.90 -3.12 8.70
N ILE A 7 27.68 -2.61 8.52
CA ILE A 7 26.76 -2.38 9.64
C ILE A 7 26.52 -3.75 10.30
N GLN A 8 27.06 -3.93 11.47
CA GLN A 8 26.95 -5.16 12.25
C GLN A 8 25.49 -5.34 12.69
N GLY A 9 24.77 -6.26 12.03
CA GLY A 9 23.42 -6.69 12.32
C GLY A 9 22.34 -5.80 11.68
N ALA A 10 21.38 -6.44 11.02
CA ALA A 10 20.25 -5.76 10.39
C ALA A 10 19.49 -4.91 11.45
N ALA A 11 19.69 -3.60 11.40
CA ALA A 11 18.92 -2.68 12.23
C ALA A 11 17.45 -2.72 11.78
N TRP A 12 16.54 -2.69 12.72
CA TRP A 12 15.10 -2.65 12.43
C TRP A 12 14.44 -1.49 13.15
N ARG A 13 13.33 -1.00 12.62
CA ARG A 13 12.52 0.04 13.26
C ARG A 13 11.02 -0.26 13.14
N ARG A 14 10.25 0.26 14.09
CA ARG A 14 8.80 0.21 14.05
C ARG A 14 8.29 1.14 12.94
N LEU A 15 7.10 0.83 12.42
CA LEU A 15 6.36 1.76 11.58
C LEU A 15 5.71 2.83 12.47
N ASP A 16 5.57 4.04 11.91
CA ASP A 16 4.71 5.07 12.50
C ASP A 16 3.22 4.63 12.48
N ASN A 17 2.37 5.37 13.17
CA ASN A 17 0.96 5.03 13.30
C ASN A 17 0.25 4.90 11.93
N THR A 18 0.47 5.85 11.02
CA THR A 18 -0.15 5.87 9.69
C THR A 18 0.43 4.79 8.77
N ALA A 19 1.74 4.56 8.84
CA ALA A 19 2.40 3.50 8.07
C ALA A 19 1.85 2.11 8.37
N LYS A 20 1.44 1.83 9.61
CA LYS A 20 0.78 0.56 10.00
C LYS A 20 -0.54 0.36 9.27
N LEU A 21 -1.32 1.43 9.10
CA LEU A 21 -2.58 1.38 8.34
C LEU A 21 -2.28 1.08 6.86
N PHE A 22 -1.39 1.85 6.25
CA PHE A 22 -1.02 1.63 4.84
C PHE A 22 -0.48 0.22 4.60
N ALA A 23 0.37 -0.31 5.49
CA ALA A 23 0.87 -1.68 5.38
C ALA A 23 -0.23 -2.75 5.46
N ALA A 24 -1.32 -2.47 6.20
CA ALA A 24 -2.43 -3.40 6.33
C ALA A 24 -3.44 -3.32 5.18
N VAL A 25 -3.65 -2.15 4.57
CA VAL A 25 -4.69 -1.97 3.55
C VAL A 25 -4.18 -2.08 2.12
N SER A 26 -2.86 -1.95 1.91
CA SER A 26 -2.25 -1.96 0.58
C SER A 26 -2.28 -3.33 -0.08
N GLY A 27 -2.50 -3.32 -1.38
CA GLY A 27 -2.53 -4.48 -2.23
C GLY A 27 -2.69 -4.07 -3.70
N GLU A 28 -2.91 -5.03 -4.56
CA GLU A 28 -3.10 -4.73 -5.99
C GLU A 28 -4.34 -3.85 -6.26
N ASP A 29 -5.41 -3.98 -5.46
CA ASP A 29 -6.63 -3.17 -5.59
C ASP A 29 -6.53 -1.79 -4.94
N LEU A 30 -5.48 -1.53 -4.16
CA LEU A 30 -5.21 -0.26 -3.50
C LEU A 30 -3.72 -0.15 -3.23
N SER A 31 -2.97 0.45 -4.15
CA SER A 31 -1.51 0.43 -4.10
C SER A 31 -0.93 1.19 -2.92
N SER A 32 -1.62 2.23 -2.42
CA SER A 32 -1.08 3.20 -1.45
C SER A 32 0.30 3.74 -1.88
N VAL A 33 0.48 3.91 -3.18
CA VAL A 33 1.67 4.46 -3.81
C VAL A 33 1.32 5.82 -4.38
N PHE A 34 2.22 6.76 -4.24
CA PHE A 34 2.16 8.03 -4.95
C PHE A 34 3.47 8.27 -5.70
N ARG A 35 3.43 9.12 -6.70
CA ARG A 35 4.55 9.47 -7.56
C ARG A 35 4.82 10.97 -7.48
N ILE A 36 6.07 11.34 -7.34
CA ILE A 36 6.56 12.66 -7.70
C ILE A 36 7.47 12.47 -8.91
N ALA A 37 7.19 13.20 -9.98
CA ALA A 37 8.02 13.16 -11.18
C ALA A 37 8.68 14.53 -11.40
N ALA A 38 9.96 14.52 -11.77
CA ALA A 38 10.67 15.69 -12.29
C ALA A 38 10.70 15.60 -13.82
N VAL A 39 10.11 16.56 -14.50
CA VAL A 39 10.13 16.69 -15.95
C VAL A 39 11.29 17.60 -16.33
N LEU A 40 12.26 17.06 -17.05
CA LEU A 40 13.45 17.78 -17.50
C LEU A 40 13.25 18.31 -18.92
N LYS A 41 14.04 19.30 -19.30
CA LYS A 41 14.04 19.82 -20.69
C LYS A 41 14.74 18.88 -21.68
N GLU A 42 15.58 17.99 -21.20
CA GLU A 42 16.33 17.02 -22.00
C GLU A 42 16.10 15.58 -21.56
N PRO A 43 16.29 14.61 -22.48
CA PRO A 43 16.13 13.19 -22.16
C PRO A 43 17.00 12.73 -20.98
N VAL A 44 16.46 11.80 -20.20
CA VAL A 44 17.13 11.23 -19.03
C VAL A 44 18.14 10.17 -19.45
N ASP A 45 19.39 10.31 -18.97
CA ASP A 45 20.41 9.28 -19.07
C ASP A 45 20.23 8.27 -17.90
N PRO A 46 19.94 6.99 -18.18
CA PRO A 46 19.69 6.00 -17.15
C PRO A 46 20.89 5.67 -16.29
N GLU A 47 22.13 5.73 -16.84
CA GLU A 47 23.34 5.45 -16.08
C GLU A 47 23.66 6.57 -15.09
N LEU A 48 23.51 7.82 -15.54
CA LEU A 48 23.65 8.98 -14.65
C LEU A 48 22.58 8.97 -13.57
N LEU A 49 21.32 8.63 -13.90
CA LEU A 49 20.25 8.53 -12.90
C LEU A 49 20.51 7.43 -11.88
N HIS A 50 21.02 6.28 -12.31
CA HIS A 50 21.41 5.22 -11.38
C HIS A 50 22.54 5.68 -10.43
N ARG A 51 23.55 6.35 -10.96
CA ARG A 51 24.62 6.94 -10.14
C ARG A 51 24.09 7.99 -9.16
N ALA A 52 23.23 8.89 -9.62
CA ALA A 52 22.58 9.89 -8.77
C ALA A 52 21.81 9.24 -7.61
N LEU A 53 21.06 8.17 -7.88
CA LEU A 53 20.34 7.41 -6.86
C LEU A 53 21.27 6.82 -5.79
N LEU A 54 22.44 6.31 -6.20
CA LEU A 54 23.45 5.80 -5.27
C LEU A 54 24.11 6.90 -4.42
N PHE A 55 24.19 8.15 -4.91
CA PHE A 55 24.62 9.32 -4.13
C PHE A 55 23.52 9.82 -3.21
N THR A 56 22.25 9.79 -3.64
CA THR A 56 21.12 10.29 -2.86
C THR A 56 20.78 9.38 -1.67
N LEU A 57 20.79 8.07 -1.85
CA LEU A 57 20.33 7.14 -0.82
C LEU A 57 21.09 7.21 0.53
N PRO A 58 22.41 7.48 0.59
CA PRO A 58 23.11 7.70 1.85
C PRO A 58 22.61 8.93 2.66
N GLU A 59 22.10 9.96 1.99
CA GLU A 59 21.49 11.13 2.65
C GLU A 59 20.13 10.82 3.26
N PHE A 60 19.50 9.69 2.87
CA PHE A 60 18.17 9.24 3.28
C PHE A 60 18.20 7.78 3.78
N GLU A 61 19.02 7.50 4.80
CA GLU A 61 19.13 6.14 5.35
C GLU A 61 17.78 5.54 5.80
N ASN A 62 16.81 6.36 6.18
CA ASN A 62 15.46 5.93 6.52
C ASN A 62 14.71 5.32 5.32
N PHE A 63 15.17 5.56 4.07
CA PHE A 63 14.66 4.93 2.85
C PHE A 63 15.37 3.61 2.54
N ARG A 64 16.55 3.36 3.11
CA ARG A 64 17.33 2.13 2.90
C ARG A 64 16.77 0.96 3.70
N VAL A 65 15.50 0.66 3.49
CA VAL A 65 14.74 -0.33 4.24
C VAL A 65 13.92 -1.24 3.32
N LYS A 66 13.47 -2.35 3.89
CA LYS A 66 12.47 -3.27 3.33
C LYS A 66 11.39 -3.51 4.39
N LEU A 67 10.14 -3.66 3.97
CA LEU A 67 9.04 -3.94 4.86
C LEU A 67 8.99 -5.44 5.20
N ARG A 68 8.84 -5.76 6.47
CA ARG A 68 8.70 -7.12 6.98
C ARG A 68 7.43 -7.28 7.78
N LYS A 69 6.87 -8.48 7.71
CA LYS A 69 5.68 -8.87 8.44
C LYS A 69 6.09 -9.54 9.75
N GLY A 70 5.74 -8.94 10.89
CA GLY A 70 5.86 -9.55 12.21
C GLY A 70 4.61 -10.35 12.59
N PHE A 71 4.56 -10.84 13.82
CA PHE A 71 3.40 -11.57 14.33
C PHE A 71 2.24 -10.63 14.72
N PHE A 72 2.57 -9.50 15.36
CA PHE A 72 1.58 -8.50 15.80
C PHE A 72 1.54 -7.27 14.90
N TRP A 73 2.68 -6.84 14.31
CA TRP A 73 2.83 -5.64 13.50
C TRP A 73 3.83 -5.82 12.38
N TYR A 74 3.76 -4.95 11.36
CA TYR A 74 4.82 -4.76 10.39
C TYR A 74 6.00 -4.00 10.99
N TYR A 75 7.18 -4.18 10.41
CA TYR A 75 8.40 -3.44 10.78
C TYR A 75 9.29 -3.23 9.56
N PHE A 76 10.10 -2.19 9.61
CA PHE A 76 11.14 -1.97 8.61
C PHE A 76 12.44 -2.63 9.06
N GLU A 77 13.13 -3.25 8.12
CA GLU A 77 14.46 -3.84 8.28
C GLU A 77 15.41 -3.19 7.27
N THR A 78 16.66 -2.90 7.68
CA THR A 78 17.67 -2.34 6.78
C THR A 78 17.84 -3.21 5.54
N ASN A 79 17.84 -2.59 4.35
CA ASN A 79 18.11 -3.24 3.08
C ASN A 79 19.55 -2.95 2.63
N ASN A 80 20.38 -3.98 2.55
CA ASN A 80 21.79 -3.84 2.17
C ASN A 80 22.03 -3.93 0.65
N ARG A 81 20.99 -4.12 -0.14
CA ARG A 81 21.07 -4.10 -1.62
C ARG A 81 21.11 -2.67 -2.12
N ASP A 82 21.60 -2.49 -3.32
CA ASP A 82 21.47 -1.22 -4.03
C ASP A 82 20.16 -1.21 -4.82
N PRO A 83 19.44 -0.05 -4.88
CA PRO A 83 18.25 0.10 -5.68
C PRO A 83 18.61 0.12 -7.18
N VAL A 84 17.65 -0.26 -8.01
CA VAL A 84 17.80 -0.29 -9.48
C VAL A 84 16.91 0.80 -10.08
N VAL A 85 17.40 1.44 -11.13
CA VAL A 85 16.62 2.33 -11.99
C VAL A 85 16.08 1.49 -13.15
N GLU A 86 14.80 1.64 -13.46
CA GLU A 86 14.10 0.90 -14.51
C GLU A 86 13.48 1.89 -15.51
N GLU A 87 13.40 1.52 -16.79
CA GLU A 87 12.57 2.25 -17.73
C GLU A 87 11.09 2.02 -17.40
N GLU A 88 10.28 3.07 -17.47
CA GLU A 88 8.86 2.97 -17.19
C GLU A 88 8.14 2.20 -18.29
N GLN A 89 7.49 1.09 -17.95
CA GLN A 89 6.76 0.22 -18.89
C GLN A 89 5.30 0.02 -18.46
N SER A 90 4.82 0.79 -17.52
CA SER A 90 3.54 0.50 -16.88
C SER A 90 2.85 1.76 -16.36
N ALA A 91 1.53 1.65 -16.14
CA ALA A 91 0.76 2.73 -15.53
C ALA A 91 1.40 3.21 -14.21
N PRO A 92 1.30 4.53 -13.90
CA PRO A 92 1.85 5.10 -12.68
C PRO A 92 1.25 4.52 -11.41
N CYS A 93 1.95 4.67 -10.29
CA CYS A 93 1.50 4.32 -8.94
C CYS A 93 1.07 2.86 -8.76
N ARG A 94 1.68 1.93 -9.50
CA ARG A 94 1.43 0.49 -9.32
C ARG A 94 1.87 0.02 -7.95
N PHE A 95 1.15 -0.99 -7.47
CA PHE A 95 1.49 -1.62 -6.21
C PHE A 95 2.95 -2.09 -6.18
N ILE A 96 3.69 -1.56 -5.23
CA ILE A 96 5.02 -2.02 -4.87
C ILE A 96 4.81 -3.07 -3.78
N ASP A 97 4.93 -4.37 -4.13
CA ASP A 97 4.80 -5.42 -3.12
C ASP A 97 6.00 -5.37 -2.17
N PRO A 98 5.83 -4.81 -0.97
CA PRO A 98 6.94 -4.64 -0.04
C PRO A 98 7.34 -5.94 0.65
N HIS A 99 6.57 -7.01 0.45
CA HIS A 99 6.83 -8.34 0.99
C HIS A 99 7.55 -9.25 0.02
N ARG A 100 7.72 -8.82 -1.23
CA ARG A 100 8.36 -9.60 -2.28
C ARG A 100 9.88 -9.46 -2.23
N GLY A 101 10.54 -10.38 -1.54
CA GLY A 101 12.00 -10.48 -1.51
C GLY A 101 12.69 -9.32 -0.78
N GLU A 102 13.75 -8.80 -1.40
CA GLU A 102 14.59 -7.72 -0.87
C GLU A 102 14.26 -6.37 -1.54
N ARG A 103 12.99 -6.12 -1.88
CA ARG A 103 12.59 -4.89 -2.57
C ARG A 103 12.56 -3.71 -1.63
N PHE A 104 12.92 -2.55 -2.19
CA PHE A 104 12.70 -1.26 -1.54
C PHE A 104 11.20 -0.92 -1.57
N PRO A 105 10.68 -0.18 -0.58
CA PRO A 105 9.32 0.34 -0.59
C PRO A 105 9.18 1.61 -1.47
N PHE A 106 10.06 1.76 -2.44
CA PHE A 106 10.02 2.77 -3.48
C PHE A 106 10.61 2.22 -4.78
N ARG A 107 10.38 2.93 -5.87
CA ARG A 107 10.92 2.67 -7.22
C ARG A 107 11.34 3.98 -7.85
N VAL A 108 12.49 3.99 -8.52
CA VAL A 108 12.93 5.06 -9.41
C VAL A 108 12.88 4.53 -10.83
N SER A 109 12.19 5.24 -11.70
CA SER A 109 12.12 4.93 -13.13
C SER A 109 12.24 6.19 -13.97
N TYR A 110 12.47 6.03 -15.29
CA TYR A 110 12.51 7.14 -16.22
C TYR A 110 11.69 6.81 -17.47
N TYR A 111 11.22 7.85 -18.14
CA TYR A 111 10.64 7.77 -19.47
C TYR A 111 10.80 9.11 -20.20
N GLY A 112 11.47 9.10 -21.37
CA GLY A 112 11.80 10.34 -22.08
C GLY A 112 12.56 11.33 -21.21
N CYS A 113 11.98 12.50 -20.98
CA CYS A 113 12.54 13.56 -20.14
C CYS A 113 12.13 13.48 -18.67
N ARG A 114 11.47 12.43 -18.23
CA ARG A 114 10.87 12.36 -16.90
C ARG A 114 11.61 11.38 -15.98
N ILE A 115 11.99 11.86 -14.79
CA ILE A 115 12.47 11.05 -13.67
C ILE A 115 11.28 10.81 -12.75
N ASN A 116 10.89 9.55 -12.56
CA ASN A 116 9.77 9.14 -11.71
C ASN A 116 10.26 8.56 -10.41
N PHE A 117 9.80 9.09 -9.29
CA PHE A 117 9.95 8.50 -7.97
C PHE A 117 8.58 8.05 -7.46
N GLU A 118 8.40 6.75 -7.35
CA GLU A 118 7.21 6.14 -6.78
C GLU A 118 7.50 5.56 -5.41
N VAL A 119 6.69 5.90 -4.43
CA VAL A 119 6.93 5.49 -3.06
C VAL A 119 5.67 4.96 -2.40
N PHE A 120 5.83 3.85 -1.69
CA PHE A 120 4.81 3.30 -0.80
C PHE A 120 4.60 4.26 0.38
N HIS A 121 3.38 4.73 0.57
CA HIS A 121 3.04 5.77 1.55
C HIS A 121 3.32 5.35 3.01
N GLY A 122 3.52 4.06 3.27
CA GLY A 122 4.00 3.59 4.57
C GLY A 122 5.47 3.92 4.87
N LEU A 123 6.27 4.32 3.87
CA LEU A 123 7.66 4.72 4.07
C LEU A 123 7.78 6.17 4.52
N THR A 124 7.05 7.06 3.86
CA THR A 124 7.13 8.51 4.01
C THR A 124 5.86 9.19 3.51
N ASP A 125 5.68 10.45 3.90
CA ASP A 125 4.65 11.34 3.35
C ASP A 125 5.19 12.22 2.20
N GLY A 126 4.34 13.15 1.73
CA GLY A 126 4.68 14.06 0.63
C GLY A 126 5.95 14.87 0.89
N LEU A 127 6.14 15.39 2.11
CA LEU A 127 7.30 16.23 2.41
C LEU A 127 8.63 15.44 2.41
N GLY A 128 8.63 14.21 2.97
CA GLY A 128 9.81 13.37 2.92
C GLY A 128 10.15 12.92 1.50
N ALA A 129 9.13 12.68 0.66
CA ALA A 129 9.30 12.37 -0.75
C ALA A 129 9.81 13.58 -1.56
N VAL A 130 9.30 14.79 -1.30
CA VAL A 130 9.81 16.05 -1.88
C VAL A 130 11.30 16.19 -1.64
N GLY A 131 11.75 16.03 -0.39
CA GLY A 131 13.17 16.11 -0.06
C GLY A 131 14.03 15.11 -0.83
N PHE A 132 13.55 13.86 -0.97
CA PHE A 132 14.25 12.83 -1.71
C PHE A 132 14.33 13.13 -3.22
N VAL A 133 13.20 13.53 -3.82
CA VAL A 133 13.14 13.81 -5.28
C VAL A 133 13.93 15.05 -5.64
N SER A 134 13.84 16.12 -4.87
CA SER A 134 14.66 17.31 -5.09
C SER A 134 16.15 16.95 -5.11
N ARG A 135 16.59 16.17 -4.12
CA ARG A 135 17.99 15.81 -4.00
C ARG A 135 18.45 14.81 -5.08
N LEU A 136 17.59 13.86 -5.46
CA LEU A 136 17.85 12.96 -6.57
C LEU A 136 18.02 13.72 -7.90
N THR A 137 17.13 14.69 -8.14
CA THR A 137 17.17 15.52 -9.36
C THR A 137 18.41 16.42 -9.36
N GLU A 138 18.76 17.01 -8.23
CA GLU A 138 20.00 17.80 -8.07
C GLU A 138 21.23 16.94 -8.39
N HIS A 139 21.40 15.77 -7.75
CA HIS A 139 22.53 14.88 -8.00
C HIS A 139 22.59 14.43 -9.47
N TYR A 140 21.44 14.17 -10.09
CA TYR A 140 21.39 13.83 -11.50
C TYR A 140 21.93 14.96 -12.39
N LEU A 141 21.47 16.19 -12.16
CA LEU A 141 21.88 17.36 -12.92
C LEU A 141 23.33 17.76 -12.61
N GLU A 142 23.78 17.65 -11.36
CA GLU A 142 25.20 17.84 -11.00
C GLU A 142 26.11 16.89 -11.79
N LEU A 143 25.78 15.58 -11.82
CA LEU A 143 26.52 14.57 -12.58
C LEU A 143 26.49 14.84 -14.08
N LYS A 144 25.33 15.25 -14.63
CA LYS A 144 25.18 15.57 -16.03
C LYS A 144 26.03 16.76 -16.47
N ASN A 145 26.13 17.77 -15.59
CA ASN A 145 26.90 19.00 -15.84
C ASN A 145 28.37 18.87 -15.44
N GLY A 146 28.83 17.68 -14.98
CA GLY A 146 30.20 17.49 -14.52
C GLY A 146 30.53 18.25 -13.21
N ILE A 147 29.52 18.66 -12.45
CA ILE A 147 29.67 19.34 -11.16
C ILE A 147 30.01 18.29 -10.08
N PRO A 148 30.97 18.55 -9.20
CA PRO A 148 31.25 17.65 -8.08
C PRO A 148 30.02 17.42 -7.20
N THR A 149 29.63 16.17 -7.03
CA THR A 149 28.47 15.79 -6.22
C THR A 149 28.92 15.48 -4.80
N GLU A 150 28.38 16.23 -3.82
CA GLU A 150 28.67 16.03 -2.39
C GLU A 150 27.47 15.43 -1.67
N VAL A 151 27.74 14.37 -0.87
CA VAL A 151 26.74 13.77 0.01
C VAL A 151 26.62 14.63 1.27
N ARG A 152 25.41 15.14 1.55
CA ARG A 152 25.15 15.94 2.75
C ARG A 152 24.89 15.01 3.94
N GLU A 153 25.66 15.20 5.02
CA GLU A 153 25.37 14.49 6.26
C GLU A 153 24.09 15.04 6.91
N ARG A 154 23.22 14.13 7.34
CA ARG A 154 21.97 14.44 8.06
C ARG A 154 21.89 13.67 9.37
N GLU A 155 21.25 14.24 10.37
CA GLU A 155 21.04 13.57 11.65
C GLU A 155 19.90 12.55 11.57
N PHE A 156 20.25 11.29 11.33
CA PHE A 156 19.30 10.19 11.06
C PHE A 156 18.40 9.83 12.25
N SER A 157 18.79 10.15 13.47
CA SER A 157 17.97 9.89 14.67
C SER A 157 16.63 10.62 14.63
N LEU A 158 16.64 11.89 14.24
CA LEU A 158 15.46 12.74 14.12
C LEU A 158 14.57 12.32 12.93
N MET A 159 15.19 11.91 11.83
CA MET A 159 14.45 11.49 10.63
C MET A 159 13.61 10.22 10.80
N ARG A 160 13.83 9.44 11.88
CA ARG A 160 13.15 8.16 12.17
C ARG A 160 12.09 8.27 13.26
N ALA A 161 11.93 9.41 13.88
CA ALA A 161 11.02 9.58 15.00
C ALA A 161 9.55 9.34 14.60
N ASP A 162 8.82 8.62 15.45
CA ASP A 162 7.35 8.54 15.36
C ASP A 162 6.75 9.70 16.15
N ASP A 163 6.59 10.85 15.49
CA ASP A 163 6.13 12.07 16.13
C ASP A 163 4.63 12.05 16.48
N TYR A 164 3.86 11.12 15.92
CA TYR A 164 2.51 10.87 16.43
C TYR A 164 2.52 10.40 17.89
N LEU A 165 3.49 9.56 18.27
CA LEU A 165 3.65 9.11 19.66
C LEU A 165 4.21 10.22 20.55
N ARG A 166 5.09 11.08 20.01
CA ARG A 166 5.70 12.22 20.73
C ARG A 166 4.65 13.26 21.12
N TYR A 167 3.73 13.58 20.20
CA TYR A 167 2.70 14.61 20.42
C TYR A 167 1.36 14.05 20.89
N TYR A 168 1.29 12.75 21.19
CA TYR A 168 0.09 12.14 21.75
C TYR A 168 -0.28 12.72 23.13
N LYS A 169 -1.54 13.15 23.27
CA LYS A 169 -2.16 13.53 24.55
C LYS A 169 -3.36 12.63 24.83
N LYS A 170 -3.60 12.31 26.10
CA LYS A 170 -4.80 11.54 26.49
C LYS A 170 -6.00 12.50 26.53
N LEU A 171 -6.75 12.58 25.45
CA LEU A 171 -7.92 13.45 25.32
C LEU A 171 -9.22 12.64 25.33
N PRO A 172 -10.36 13.25 25.73
CA PRO A 172 -11.67 12.62 25.62
C PRO A 172 -11.96 12.23 24.16
N ARG A 173 -12.57 11.08 23.95
CA ARG A 173 -12.91 10.61 22.61
C ARG A 173 -14.11 11.36 22.07
N LYS A 174 -13.94 12.01 20.93
CA LYS A 174 -15.07 12.45 20.09
C LYS A 174 -15.35 11.37 19.05
N ARG A 175 -16.62 11.00 18.89
CA ARG A 175 -17.07 10.09 17.84
C ARG A 175 -17.22 10.92 16.57
N TYR A 176 -16.42 10.61 15.55
CA TYR A 176 -16.61 11.18 14.22
C TYR A 176 -17.64 10.31 13.48
N GLU A 177 -18.82 10.87 13.24
CA GLU A 177 -19.81 10.24 12.37
C GLU A 177 -19.51 10.64 10.93
N SER A 178 -19.17 9.67 10.09
CA SER A 178 -18.98 9.88 8.67
C SER A 178 -20.17 9.33 7.90
N ARG A 179 -20.84 10.19 7.11
CA ARG A 179 -21.88 9.76 6.17
C ARG A 179 -21.23 9.41 4.84
N PRO A 180 -21.73 8.38 4.12
CA PRO A 180 -21.25 8.09 2.78
C PRO A 180 -21.42 9.29 1.84
N ALA A 181 -20.34 9.70 1.19
CA ALA A 181 -20.33 10.78 0.22
C ALA A 181 -20.73 10.30 -1.19
N ILE A 182 -21.06 11.24 -2.07
CA ILE A 182 -21.19 11.00 -3.52
C ILE A 182 -19.88 10.36 -4.01
N GLN A 183 -19.98 9.38 -4.88
CA GLN A 183 -18.83 8.76 -5.53
C GLN A 183 -18.82 9.15 -7.00
N VAL A 184 -17.63 9.42 -7.56
CA VAL A 184 -17.48 9.69 -8.99
C VAL A 184 -18.11 8.55 -9.79
N SER A 185 -19.00 8.89 -10.73
CA SER A 185 -19.72 7.95 -11.58
C SER A 185 -18.94 7.64 -12.86
N GLY A 186 -19.33 6.58 -13.56
CA GLY A 186 -18.77 6.20 -14.84
C GLY A 186 -18.27 4.77 -14.91
N GLU A 187 -17.70 4.39 -16.04
CA GLU A 187 -17.14 3.06 -16.29
C GLU A 187 -15.72 2.93 -15.73
N PHE A 188 -15.41 1.77 -15.11
CA PHE A 188 -14.09 1.52 -14.59
C PHE A 188 -13.10 1.14 -15.69
N LEU A 189 -11.94 1.77 -15.65
CA LEU A 189 -10.79 1.31 -16.42
C LEU A 189 -10.39 -0.12 -16.05
N PRO A 190 -9.75 -0.87 -16.98
CA PRO A 190 -9.09 -2.12 -16.65
C PRO A 190 -8.14 -1.96 -15.45
N PHE A 191 -8.06 -2.98 -14.62
CA PHE A 191 -7.37 -2.97 -13.32
C PHE A 191 -5.89 -2.49 -13.34
N ASP A 192 -5.22 -2.65 -14.47
CA ASP A 192 -3.82 -2.28 -14.68
C ASP A 192 -3.64 -0.94 -15.39
N GLN A 193 -4.73 -0.20 -15.58
CA GLN A 193 -4.75 1.13 -16.18
C GLN A 193 -5.18 2.16 -15.16
N MET A 194 -4.68 3.36 -15.34
CA MET A 194 -5.05 4.55 -14.58
C MET A 194 -4.93 5.76 -15.52
N ALA A 195 -6.01 6.48 -15.68
CA ALA A 195 -5.98 7.73 -16.41
C ALA A 195 -5.28 8.80 -15.58
N VAL A 196 -4.44 9.60 -16.25
CA VAL A 196 -3.77 10.76 -15.67
C VAL A 196 -4.00 11.95 -16.59
N LEU A 197 -4.42 13.06 -15.98
CA LEU A 197 -4.56 14.35 -16.65
C LEU A 197 -3.89 15.40 -15.78
N HIS A 198 -2.89 16.07 -16.33
CA HIS A 198 -2.21 17.21 -15.72
C HIS A 198 -2.76 18.51 -16.31
N GLY A 199 -2.93 19.50 -15.45
CA GLY A 199 -3.22 20.87 -15.86
C GLY A 199 -2.26 21.81 -15.16
N THR A 200 -1.41 22.50 -15.92
CA THR A 200 -0.43 23.44 -15.39
C THR A 200 -0.93 24.86 -15.53
N VAL A 201 -0.94 25.59 -14.42
CA VAL A 201 -1.40 26.98 -14.33
C VAL A 201 -0.30 27.88 -13.78
N ARG A 202 -0.32 29.17 -14.12
CA ARG A 202 0.57 30.17 -13.53
C ARG A 202 0.10 30.57 -12.13
N ILE A 203 0.99 30.46 -11.15
CA ILE A 203 0.65 30.74 -9.73
C ILE A 203 0.16 32.17 -9.54
N ASN A 204 0.72 33.15 -10.26
CA ASN A 204 0.33 34.56 -10.11
C ASN A 204 -1.14 34.79 -10.51
N GLU A 205 -1.61 34.17 -11.60
CA GLU A 205 -3.00 34.28 -12.06
C GLU A 205 -3.95 33.63 -11.05
N LEU A 206 -3.65 32.42 -10.61
CA LEU A 206 -4.41 31.71 -9.58
C LEU A 206 -4.43 32.49 -8.24
N LYS A 207 -3.30 33.09 -7.86
CA LYS A 207 -3.18 33.90 -6.64
C LYS A 207 -4.03 35.18 -6.73
N ASN A 208 -4.08 35.81 -7.87
CA ASN A 208 -4.92 36.99 -8.09
C ASN A 208 -6.41 36.64 -7.97
N CYS A 209 -6.86 35.57 -8.64
CA CYS A 209 -8.24 35.09 -8.55
C CYS A 209 -8.63 34.67 -7.13
N SER A 210 -7.77 33.91 -6.46
CA SER A 210 -8.04 33.43 -5.09
C SER A 210 -8.08 34.57 -4.08
N ARG A 211 -7.20 35.57 -4.21
CA ARG A 211 -7.21 36.78 -3.37
C ARG A 211 -8.43 37.66 -3.60
N ALA A 212 -8.81 37.85 -4.87
CA ALA A 212 -10.04 38.57 -5.21
C ALA A 212 -11.29 37.93 -4.59
N ALA A 213 -11.28 36.60 -4.47
CA ALA A 213 -12.33 35.83 -3.79
C ALA A 213 -12.13 35.71 -2.25
N GLY A 214 -11.15 36.42 -1.66
CA GLY A 214 -10.89 36.41 -0.21
C GLY A 214 -10.36 35.09 0.36
N ALA A 215 -9.73 34.24 -0.48
CA ALA A 215 -9.29 32.92 -0.07
C ALA A 215 -7.78 32.66 -0.36
N SER A 216 -7.21 31.67 0.32
CA SER A 216 -5.91 31.14 -0.07
C SER A 216 -6.03 30.23 -1.30
N ILE A 217 -4.92 30.02 -2.03
CA ILE A 217 -4.89 29.12 -3.20
C ILE A 217 -5.48 27.75 -2.86
N THR A 218 -5.09 27.15 -1.74
CA THR A 218 -5.58 25.81 -1.34
C THR A 218 -7.07 25.80 -1.06
N LYS A 219 -7.62 26.83 -0.40
CA LYS A 219 -9.07 26.98 -0.17
C LYS A 219 -9.84 27.16 -1.46
N TYR A 220 -9.34 28.01 -2.36
CA TYR A 220 -9.93 28.25 -3.67
C TYR A 220 -9.99 26.98 -4.52
N LEU A 221 -8.88 26.23 -4.62
CA LEU A 221 -8.82 24.97 -5.37
C LEU A 221 -9.69 23.88 -4.75
N ALA A 222 -9.71 23.77 -3.41
CA ALA A 222 -10.58 22.82 -2.73
C ALA A 222 -12.07 23.14 -2.97
N ALA A 223 -12.44 24.42 -2.96
CA ALA A 223 -13.80 24.85 -3.32
C ALA A 223 -14.13 24.59 -4.80
N ALA A 224 -13.18 24.85 -5.71
CA ALA A 224 -13.36 24.58 -7.14
C ALA A 224 -13.52 23.07 -7.43
N LEU A 225 -12.74 22.21 -6.75
CA LEU A 225 -12.92 20.75 -6.83
C LEU A 225 -14.28 20.31 -6.29
N LEU A 226 -14.69 20.83 -5.14
CA LEU A 226 -15.97 20.48 -4.54
C LEU A 226 -17.15 20.96 -5.40
N TRP A 227 -17.04 22.16 -5.98
CA TRP A 227 -17.97 22.70 -6.96
C TRP A 227 -18.08 21.80 -8.19
N SER A 228 -16.94 21.39 -8.75
CA SER A 228 -16.88 20.49 -9.92
C SER A 228 -17.53 19.14 -9.64
N ILE A 229 -17.28 18.54 -8.46
CA ILE A 229 -17.96 17.30 -8.03
C ILE A 229 -19.47 17.50 -8.01
N ILE A 230 -19.94 18.59 -7.40
CA ILE A 230 -21.38 18.86 -7.29
C ILE A 230 -22.01 19.01 -8.69
N ARG A 231 -21.35 19.74 -9.58
CA ARG A 231 -21.87 20.01 -10.94
C ARG A 231 -21.83 18.78 -11.86
N THR A 232 -20.87 17.86 -11.66
CA THR A 232 -20.74 16.69 -12.53
C THR A 232 -21.43 15.44 -12.03
N GLU A 233 -21.62 15.32 -10.69
CA GLU A 233 -22.09 14.08 -10.07
C GLU A 233 -23.52 14.20 -9.50
N THR A 234 -24.20 15.33 -9.70
CA THR A 234 -25.60 15.51 -9.30
C THR A 234 -26.49 15.72 -10.51
N ASP A 235 -27.48 14.83 -10.66
CA ASP A 235 -28.52 14.93 -11.69
C ASP A 235 -29.77 15.63 -11.08
N GLY A 236 -29.82 16.97 -11.15
CA GLY A 236 -30.99 17.72 -10.72
C GLY A 236 -30.76 18.60 -9.50
N ASN A 237 -31.85 18.97 -8.83
CA ASN A 237 -31.87 20.05 -7.83
C ASN A 237 -31.63 19.58 -6.39
N GLU A 238 -31.52 18.28 -6.12
CA GLU A 238 -31.38 17.76 -4.76
C GLU A 238 -30.21 16.75 -4.65
N MET A 239 -29.41 16.96 -3.61
CA MET A 239 -28.28 16.07 -3.28
C MET A 239 -28.72 14.96 -2.33
N LYS A 240 -28.65 13.71 -2.77
CA LYS A 240 -28.95 12.52 -1.95
C LYS A 240 -27.86 12.21 -0.92
N ARG A 241 -26.62 12.61 -1.20
CA ARG A 241 -25.44 12.40 -0.35
C ARG A 241 -24.55 13.64 -0.39
N PRO A 242 -23.76 13.90 0.67
CA PRO A 242 -22.81 15.01 0.66
C PRO A 242 -21.72 14.82 -0.38
N ALA A 243 -21.28 15.89 -1.00
CA ALA A 243 -20.01 15.93 -1.72
C ALA A 243 -18.89 16.24 -0.71
N ALA A 244 -17.79 15.49 -0.71
CA ALA A 244 -16.75 15.63 0.30
C ALA A 244 -15.35 15.43 -0.27
N LEU A 245 -14.42 16.27 0.17
CA LEU A 245 -13.00 16.17 -0.11
C LEU A 245 -12.23 15.80 1.16
N ASN A 246 -11.23 14.96 0.97
CA ASN A 246 -10.24 14.59 1.96
C ASN A 246 -8.95 15.36 1.67
N LEU A 247 -8.47 16.15 2.64
CA LEU A 247 -7.30 17.02 2.50
C LEU A 247 -6.24 16.65 3.55
N PRO A 248 -5.11 16.07 3.14
CA PRO A 248 -3.95 15.89 4.01
C PRO A 248 -3.34 17.25 4.40
N VAL A 249 -3.07 17.44 5.69
CA VAL A 249 -2.44 18.64 6.26
C VAL A 249 -1.12 18.25 6.90
N ASN A 250 -0.04 18.92 6.51
CA ASN A 250 1.28 18.72 7.09
C ASN A 250 1.30 19.22 8.56
N LEU A 251 1.61 18.34 9.48
CA LEU A 251 1.63 18.66 10.91
C LEU A 251 2.90 19.38 11.34
N ARG A 252 3.98 19.34 10.56
CA ARG A 252 5.26 19.98 10.89
C ARG A 252 5.16 21.51 10.96
N SER A 253 4.14 22.08 10.32
CA SER A 253 3.83 23.53 10.45
C SER A 253 3.23 23.92 11.81
N PHE A 254 2.72 22.94 12.57
CA PHE A 254 2.05 23.14 13.87
C PHE A 254 2.84 22.55 15.04
N PHE A 255 3.73 21.60 14.75
CA PHE A 255 4.52 20.85 15.73
C PHE A 255 5.97 20.80 15.26
N GLU A 256 6.90 21.06 16.17
CA GLU A 256 8.33 20.97 15.87
C GLU A 256 8.73 19.53 15.53
N SER A 257 9.03 19.27 14.27
CA SER A 257 9.36 17.94 13.77
C SER A 257 10.26 18.01 12.54
N GLU A 258 11.31 17.22 12.56
CA GLU A 258 12.24 17.00 11.44
C GLU A 258 12.10 15.59 10.85
N THR A 259 11.09 14.82 11.29
CA THR A 259 10.90 13.44 10.81
C THR A 259 10.64 13.42 9.31
N LEU A 260 11.25 12.46 8.61
CA LEU A 260 10.91 12.10 7.22
C LEU A 260 9.93 10.93 7.14
N ALA A 261 9.49 10.39 8.29
CA ALA A 261 8.38 9.45 8.36
C ALA A 261 7.04 10.19 8.18
N ASN A 262 5.93 9.48 8.14
CA ASN A 262 4.62 10.13 8.02
C ASN A 262 4.32 11.00 9.24
N PHE A 263 3.97 12.26 8.99
CA PHE A 263 3.49 13.16 10.03
C PHE A 263 2.51 14.18 9.44
N PHE A 264 1.30 13.72 9.17
CA PHE A 264 0.20 14.51 8.63
C PHE A 264 -1.12 14.15 9.32
N ALA A 265 -2.07 15.05 9.27
CA ALA A 265 -3.46 14.79 9.62
C ALA A 265 -4.33 14.91 8.37
N VAL A 266 -5.52 14.34 8.43
CA VAL A 266 -6.49 14.45 7.36
C VAL A 266 -7.70 15.21 7.86
N ILE A 267 -8.08 16.25 7.14
CA ILE A 267 -9.32 16.98 7.35
C ILE A 267 -10.30 16.68 6.22
N ASN A 268 -11.59 16.82 6.51
CA ASN A 268 -12.65 16.64 5.53
C ASN A 268 -13.45 17.92 5.37
N VAL A 269 -13.56 18.40 4.14
CA VAL A 269 -14.46 19.50 3.78
C VAL A 269 -15.59 18.98 2.92
N SER A 270 -16.81 19.43 3.15
CA SER A 270 -17.96 18.85 2.49
C SER A 270 -19.10 19.86 2.33
N TRP A 271 -19.89 19.66 1.28
CA TRP A 271 -21.20 20.25 1.14
C TRP A 271 -22.25 19.24 1.63
N GLN A 272 -22.91 19.57 2.74
CA GLN A 272 -23.81 18.62 3.44
C GLN A 272 -25.30 18.94 3.24
N GLU A 273 -25.61 20.11 2.67
CA GLU A 273 -26.98 20.51 2.40
C GLU A 273 -27.60 19.66 1.30
N LYS A 274 -28.90 19.42 1.39
CA LYS A 274 -29.63 18.68 0.35
C LYS A 274 -29.81 19.50 -0.93
N ARG A 275 -29.81 20.82 -0.83
CA ARG A 275 -29.87 21.69 -2.00
C ARG A 275 -28.54 21.73 -2.72
N VAL A 276 -28.55 21.82 -4.03
CA VAL A 276 -27.41 22.15 -4.84
C VAL A 276 -27.05 23.63 -4.63
N PRO A 277 -25.77 23.98 -4.39
CA PRO A 277 -25.39 25.38 -4.24
C PRO A 277 -25.63 26.14 -5.55
N GLU A 278 -26.12 27.37 -5.45
CA GLU A 278 -26.41 28.21 -6.62
C GLU A 278 -25.13 28.84 -7.18
N THR A 279 -24.24 29.28 -6.29
CA THR A 279 -23.01 29.98 -6.65
C THR A 279 -21.78 29.29 -6.12
N PHE A 280 -20.65 29.52 -6.80
CA PHE A 280 -19.34 29.05 -6.35
C PHE A 280 -18.95 29.67 -5.00
N GLU A 281 -19.32 30.90 -4.77
CA GLU A 281 -19.03 31.68 -3.56
C GLU A 281 -19.63 31.06 -2.29
N GLU A 282 -20.80 30.42 -2.40
CA GLU A 282 -21.40 29.65 -1.31
C GLU A 282 -20.49 28.48 -0.91
N VAL A 283 -20.01 27.72 -1.91
CA VAL A 283 -19.11 26.58 -1.69
C VAL A 283 -17.77 27.06 -1.12
N LEU A 284 -17.22 28.15 -1.65
CA LEU A 284 -15.97 28.73 -1.19
C LEU A 284 -16.04 29.18 0.28
N THR A 285 -17.16 29.81 0.66
CA THR A 285 -17.42 30.22 2.04
C THR A 285 -17.51 29.02 2.97
N ALA A 286 -18.25 28.00 2.58
CA ALA A 286 -18.41 26.77 3.36
C ALA A 286 -17.09 26.02 3.55
N VAL A 287 -16.30 25.86 2.47
CA VAL A 287 -14.99 25.23 2.50
C VAL A 287 -14.01 26.02 3.34
N SER A 288 -13.94 27.34 3.17
CA SER A 288 -13.03 28.21 3.92
C SER A 288 -13.29 28.13 5.42
N ARG A 289 -14.58 28.23 5.84
CA ARG A 289 -14.98 28.07 7.24
C ARG A 289 -14.55 26.71 7.81
N GLN A 290 -14.88 25.59 7.11
CA GLN A 290 -14.56 24.25 7.58
C GLN A 290 -13.04 24.02 7.68
N MET A 291 -12.24 24.59 6.76
CA MET A 291 -10.79 24.51 6.83
C MET A 291 -10.26 25.29 8.02
N ASP A 292 -10.74 26.53 8.26
CA ASP A 292 -10.30 27.34 9.40
C ASP A 292 -10.65 26.72 10.75
N GLU A 293 -11.81 26.06 10.86
CA GLU A 293 -12.22 25.36 12.07
C GLU A 293 -11.41 24.10 12.35
N GLN A 294 -10.93 23.40 11.32
CA GLN A 294 -10.23 22.12 11.46
C GLN A 294 -8.69 22.27 11.48
N ILE A 295 -8.13 23.28 10.78
CA ILE A 295 -6.68 23.50 10.68
C ILE A 295 -6.20 24.41 11.84
N VAL A 296 -6.54 24.02 13.05
CA VAL A 296 -6.03 24.65 14.28
C VAL A 296 -5.32 23.59 15.12
N LYS A 297 -4.30 24.01 15.87
CA LYS A 297 -3.41 23.10 16.60
C LYS A 297 -4.18 22.14 17.52
N GLU A 298 -5.17 22.64 18.23
CA GLU A 298 -5.99 21.90 19.20
C GLU A 298 -6.78 20.78 18.52
N ARG A 299 -7.35 21.04 17.36
CA ARG A 299 -8.09 20.01 16.57
C ARG A 299 -7.15 18.97 15.97
N LEU A 300 -5.98 19.40 15.52
CA LEU A 300 -4.96 18.50 15.01
C LEU A 300 -4.41 17.59 16.14
N GLU A 301 -4.23 18.12 17.37
CA GLU A 301 -3.89 17.32 18.56
C GLU A 301 -4.98 16.29 18.89
N GLU A 302 -6.26 16.67 18.82
CA GLU A 302 -7.39 15.74 19.00
C GLU A 302 -7.32 14.58 17.98
N THR A 303 -7.01 14.89 16.72
CA THR A 303 -6.90 13.90 15.64
C THR A 303 -5.72 12.94 15.86
N ILE A 304 -4.53 13.47 16.22
CA ILE A 304 -3.36 12.67 16.58
C ILE A 304 -3.73 11.71 17.74
N SER A 305 -4.34 12.28 18.78
CA SER A 305 -4.67 11.57 20.01
C SER A 305 -5.71 10.46 19.76
N TYR A 306 -6.71 10.71 18.92
CA TYR A 306 -7.68 9.71 18.50
C TYR A 306 -7.02 8.53 17.78
N ASN A 307 -6.17 8.81 16.79
CA ASN A 307 -5.50 7.79 15.98
C ASN A 307 -4.56 6.91 16.83
N VAL A 308 -3.74 7.54 17.67
CA VAL A 308 -2.76 6.83 18.52
C VAL A 308 -3.42 6.08 19.68
N SER A 309 -4.54 6.60 20.24
CA SER A 309 -5.21 5.99 21.39
C SER A 309 -5.65 4.55 21.16
N ASN A 310 -6.02 4.21 19.91
CA ASN A 310 -6.42 2.85 19.56
C ASN A 310 -5.23 1.87 19.59
N GLU A 311 -4.05 2.33 19.18
CA GLU A 311 -2.85 1.52 19.18
C GLU A 311 -2.32 1.24 20.61
N LYS A 312 -2.51 2.19 21.53
CA LYS A 312 -2.02 2.06 22.92
C LYS A 312 -2.77 1.04 23.77
N LYS A 313 -3.96 0.60 23.34
CA LYS A 313 -4.74 -0.41 24.09
C LYS A 313 -4.01 -1.76 24.07
N TRP A 314 -3.79 -2.33 25.26
CA TRP A 314 -3.06 -3.59 25.42
C TRP A 314 -3.69 -4.74 24.63
N TYR A 315 -5.02 -4.86 24.63
CA TYR A 315 -5.72 -5.91 23.90
C TYR A 315 -5.57 -5.75 22.37
N VAL A 316 -5.53 -4.52 21.84
CA VAL A 316 -5.24 -4.28 20.41
C VAL A 316 -3.81 -4.72 20.08
N ARG A 317 -2.86 -4.52 20.99
CA ARG A 317 -1.47 -4.96 20.81
C ARG A 317 -1.34 -6.47 20.76
N ALA A 318 -2.14 -7.19 21.59
CA ALA A 318 -2.11 -8.64 21.69
C ALA A 318 -2.81 -9.39 20.54
N ILE A 319 -3.65 -8.72 19.73
CA ILE A 319 -4.30 -9.34 18.57
C ILE A 319 -3.25 -9.70 17.50
N PRO A 320 -3.22 -10.93 16.97
CA PRO A 320 -2.36 -11.30 15.85
C PRO A 320 -2.61 -10.45 14.58
N LEU A 321 -1.54 -10.21 13.83
CA LEU A 321 -1.57 -9.30 12.67
C LEU A 321 -2.60 -9.70 11.61
N PHE A 322 -2.84 -10.99 11.37
CA PHE A 322 -3.80 -11.44 10.36
C PHE A 322 -5.24 -11.03 10.70
N ILE A 323 -5.62 -11.01 11.99
CA ILE A 323 -6.93 -10.54 12.45
C ILE A 323 -7.00 -9.01 12.35
N LYS A 324 -5.94 -8.31 12.79
CA LYS A 324 -5.84 -6.85 12.63
C LYS A 324 -5.95 -6.43 11.18
N HIS A 325 -5.29 -7.15 10.27
CA HIS A 325 -5.30 -6.87 8.84
C HIS A 325 -6.74 -6.88 8.29
N LEU A 326 -7.53 -7.90 8.61
CA LEU A 326 -8.92 -7.99 8.20
C LEU A 326 -9.76 -6.83 8.77
N ALA A 327 -9.61 -6.56 10.07
CA ALA A 327 -10.34 -5.47 10.74
C ALA A 327 -9.96 -4.10 10.16
N MET A 328 -8.67 -3.83 9.95
CA MET A 328 -8.19 -2.57 9.37
C MET A 328 -8.67 -2.38 7.93
N GLN A 329 -8.70 -3.45 7.12
CA GLN A 329 -9.28 -3.39 5.78
C GLN A 329 -10.76 -3.04 5.79
N MET A 330 -11.56 -3.65 6.67
CA MET A 330 -12.99 -3.34 6.79
C MET A 330 -13.22 -1.89 7.25
N ILE A 331 -12.49 -1.43 8.26
CA ILE A 331 -12.56 -0.04 8.74
C ILE A 331 -12.19 0.93 7.62
N PHE A 332 -11.11 0.67 6.91
CA PHE A 332 -10.66 1.51 5.80
C PHE A 332 -11.70 1.59 4.68
N LEU A 333 -12.26 0.44 4.27
CA LEU A 333 -13.31 0.39 3.25
C LEU A 333 -14.57 1.16 3.66
N HIS A 334 -14.91 1.15 4.94
CA HIS A 334 -16.03 1.93 5.46
C HIS A 334 -15.71 3.43 5.47
N SER A 335 -14.55 3.81 5.97
CA SER A 335 -14.15 5.22 6.07
C SER A 335 -13.84 5.85 4.70
N SER A 336 -13.34 5.08 3.74
CA SER A 336 -13.06 5.58 2.38
C SER A 336 -14.31 6.01 1.60
N ARG A 337 -15.48 5.53 2.00
CA ARG A 337 -16.76 5.96 1.42
C ARG A 337 -17.26 7.33 1.91
N ALA A 338 -16.62 7.88 2.94
CA ALA A 338 -17.00 9.16 3.53
C ALA A 338 -16.53 10.37 2.73
N HIS A 339 -15.74 10.19 1.71
CA HIS A 339 -15.26 11.24 0.82
C HIS A 339 -15.35 10.81 -0.64
N THR A 340 -15.53 11.80 -1.52
CA THR A 340 -15.63 11.61 -2.98
C THR A 340 -14.26 11.42 -3.58
N MET A 341 -13.31 12.31 -3.21
CA MET A 341 -11.92 12.27 -3.67
C MET A 341 -10.97 12.85 -2.64
N THR A 342 -9.68 12.62 -2.84
CA THR A 342 -8.58 13.23 -2.07
C THR A 342 -7.93 14.33 -2.90
N PHE A 343 -7.71 15.50 -2.28
CA PHE A 343 -6.89 16.57 -2.83
C PHE A 343 -5.65 16.76 -1.97
N SER A 344 -4.48 16.50 -2.55
CA SER A 344 -3.18 16.57 -1.87
C SER A 344 -2.33 17.68 -2.49
N ASN A 345 -2.01 18.70 -1.70
CA ASN A 345 -1.10 19.78 -2.10
C ASN A 345 0.21 19.64 -1.30
N ILE A 346 1.31 19.33 -1.98
CA ILE A 346 2.63 19.18 -1.33
C ILE A 346 3.45 20.50 -1.29
N GLY A 347 2.88 21.58 -1.83
CA GLY A 347 3.53 22.89 -1.83
C GLY A 347 4.58 23.05 -2.93
N GLN A 348 5.59 23.86 -2.65
CA GLN A 348 6.61 24.24 -3.62
C GLN A 348 7.83 23.33 -3.55
N MET A 349 8.25 22.82 -4.71
CA MET A 349 9.53 22.13 -4.87
C MET A 349 10.68 23.14 -4.83
N GLN A 350 11.74 22.76 -4.12
CA GLN A 350 12.96 23.57 -4.04
C GLN A 350 14.11 22.78 -4.67
N VAL A 351 14.83 23.43 -5.55
CA VAL A 351 16.02 22.92 -6.23
C VAL A 351 17.07 24.03 -6.23
N GLN A 352 18.33 23.65 -6.20
CA GLN A 352 19.48 24.57 -6.23
C GLN A 352 19.37 25.51 -7.43
N GLU A 353 19.63 26.82 -7.22
CA GLU A 353 19.36 27.88 -8.18
C GLU A 353 20.01 27.65 -9.55
N GLY A 354 21.28 27.23 -9.58
CA GLY A 354 22.03 26.97 -10.84
C GLY A 354 21.55 25.76 -11.65
N LEU A 355 20.57 24.95 -11.15
CA LEU A 355 20.03 23.77 -11.82
C LEU A 355 18.58 23.95 -12.28
N ARG A 356 17.93 25.05 -11.87
CA ARG A 356 16.49 25.28 -12.11
C ARG A 356 16.12 25.33 -13.58
N ASP A 357 16.94 25.95 -14.41
CA ASP A 357 16.67 26.14 -15.84
C ASP A 357 16.62 24.82 -16.64
N GLN A 358 17.11 23.73 -16.09
CA GLN A 358 17.10 22.40 -16.73
C GLN A 358 15.83 21.58 -16.43
N ILE A 359 14.99 22.08 -15.51
CA ILE A 359 13.74 21.42 -15.09
C ILE A 359 12.56 22.20 -15.69
N GLU A 360 11.62 21.51 -16.30
CA GLU A 360 10.40 22.09 -16.86
C GLU A 360 9.34 22.28 -15.78
N GLU A 361 9.04 21.18 -15.04
CA GLU A 361 8.06 21.15 -13.96
C GLU A 361 8.23 19.93 -13.06
N PHE A 362 7.47 19.89 -11.98
CA PHE A 362 7.25 18.70 -11.17
C PHE A 362 5.77 18.29 -11.23
N GLN A 363 5.50 17.00 -11.18
CA GLN A 363 4.15 16.43 -11.22
C GLN A 363 3.92 15.54 -10.00
N LEU A 364 2.73 15.64 -9.36
CA LEU A 364 2.32 14.79 -8.23
C LEU A 364 1.15 13.91 -8.63
N VAL A 365 1.36 12.63 -8.80
CA VAL A 365 0.31 11.65 -9.08
C VAL A 365 0.05 10.81 -7.84
N VAL A 366 -1.19 10.81 -7.34
CA VAL A 366 -1.61 10.02 -6.18
C VAL A 366 -2.40 8.81 -6.67
N GLY A 367 -1.95 7.59 -6.41
CA GLY A 367 -2.54 6.37 -6.99
C GLY A 367 -4.04 6.23 -6.74
N ALA A 368 -4.83 6.22 -7.81
CA ALA A 368 -6.26 5.95 -7.80
C ALA A 368 -6.56 4.44 -7.92
N SER A 369 -7.75 4.03 -7.52
CA SER A 369 -8.18 2.62 -7.56
C SER A 369 -9.72 2.52 -7.57
N PRO A 370 -10.32 1.36 -7.89
CA PRO A 370 -11.77 1.19 -7.78
C PRO A 370 -12.37 1.52 -6.41
N LYS A 371 -11.57 1.50 -5.35
CA LYS A 371 -12.00 1.86 -3.98
C LYS A 371 -11.84 3.35 -3.67
N GLN A 372 -10.96 4.03 -4.39
CA GLN A 372 -10.72 5.48 -4.34
C GLN A 372 -10.58 5.96 -5.79
N ARG A 373 -11.72 6.23 -6.41
CA ARG A 373 -11.90 6.32 -7.87
C ARG A 373 -11.09 7.43 -8.51
N MET A 374 -10.97 8.57 -7.85
CA MET A 374 -10.28 9.74 -8.36
C MET A 374 -9.51 10.46 -7.25
N LYS A 375 -8.37 11.03 -7.58
CA LYS A 375 -7.56 11.87 -6.69
C LYS A 375 -6.95 13.01 -7.47
N CYS A 376 -6.65 14.11 -6.79
CA CYS A 376 -5.95 15.27 -7.34
C CYS A 376 -4.71 15.57 -6.50
N GLY A 377 -3.55 15.63 -7.14
CA GLY A 377 -2.30 16.09 -6.57
C GLY A 377 -1.97 17.50 -7.07
N ALA A 378 -1.37 18.33 -6.23
CA ALA A 378 -0.88 19.65 -6.61
C ALA A 378 0.56 19.83 -6.16
N VAL A 379 1.39 20.37 -7.03
CA VAL A 379 2.79 20.70 -6.74
C VAL A 379 3.20 21.96 -7.49
N ALA A 380 3.91 22.86 -6.80
CA ALA A 380 4.37 24.10 -7.36
C ALA A 380 5.86 24.06 -7.68
N TYR A 381 6.27 24.66 -8.79
CA TYR A 381 7.66 24.85 -9.17
C TYR A 381 7.78 26.04 -10.11
N ASP A 382 8.78 26.89 -9.89
CA ASP A 382 9.18 28.01 -10.73
C ASP A 382 8.01 28.86 -11.26
N GLY A 383 7.12 29.30 -10.38
CA GLY A 383 5.96 30.13 -10.72
C GLY A 383 4.80 29.41 -11.38
N LYS A 384 4.89 28.09 -11.60
CA LYS A 384 3.84 27.22 -12.10
C LYS A 384 3.29 26.31 -11.00
N LEU A 385 2.01 25.93 -11.10
CA LEU A 385 1.36 24.92 -10.28
C LEU A 385 0.81 23.85 -11.20
N CYS A 386 1.32 22.62 -11.06
CA CYS A 386 0.79 21.45 -11.75
C CYS A 386 -0.26 20.77 -10.90
N LEU A 387 -1.47 20.60 -11.43
CA LEU A 387 -2.61 19.90 -10.87
C LEU A 387 -2.78 18.58 -11.61
N SER A 388 -2.59 17.46 -10.92
CA SER A 388 -2.60 16.14 -11.56
C SER A 388 -3.79 15.32 -11.06
N PHE A 389 -4.75 15.08 -11.93
CA PHE A 389 -5.83 14.13 -11.67
C PHE A 389 -5.37 12.72 -12.03
N SER A 390 -5.65 11.79 -11.13
CA SER A 390 -5.50 10.35 -11.37
C SER A 390 -6.85 9.69 -11.19
N SER A 391 -7.26 8.87 -12.15
CA SER A 391 -8.59 8.26 -12.19
C SER A 391 -8.54 6.77 -12.52
N ALA A 392 -9.37 6.00 -11.81
CA ALA A 392 -9.70 4.62 -12.17
C ALA A 392 -10.92 4.51 -13.10
N MET A 393 -11.45 5.66 -13.54
CA MET A 393 -12.61 5.77 -14.43
C MET A 393 -12.14 6.04 -15.87
N ALA A 394 -12.91 5.58 -16.84
CA ALA A 394 -12.65 5.81 -18.26
C ALA A 394 -13.00 7.23 -18.72
N GLU A 395 -13.77 7.95 -17.93
CA GLU A 395 -14.33 9.25 -18.25
C GLU A 395 -13.62 10.37 -17.49
N ASN A 396 -13.40 11.52 -18.14
CA ASN A 396 -12.72 12.69 -17.60
C ASN A 396 -13.67 13.86 -17.28
N ARG A 397 -14.99 13.63 -17.20
CA ARG A 397 -16.01 14.70 -16.99
C ARG A 397 -15.66 15.67 -15.87
N LEU A 398 -15.21 15.14 -14.72
CA LEU A 398 -14.90 15.99 -13.56
C LEU A 398 -13.61 16.80 -13.75
N PRO A 399 -12.46 16.23 -14.16
CA PRO A 399 -11.26 17.01 -14.47
C PRO A 399 -11.49 18.05 -15.57
N GLU A 400 -12.19 17.72 -16.65
CA GLU A 400 -12.51 18.65 -17.74
C GLU A 400 -13.38 19.81 -17.25
N TYR A 401 -14.43 19.53 -16.46
CA TYR A 401 -15.24 20.58 -15.86
C TYR A 401 -14.40 21.49 -14.97
N PHE A 402 -13.53 20.91 -14.14
CA PHE A 402 -12.67 21.65 -13.24
C PHE A 402 -11.71 22.59 -13.97
N PHE A 403 -11.02 22.11 -15.01
CA PHE A 403 -10.08 22.94 -15.76
C PHE A 403 -10.80 24.02 -16.56
N ARG A 404 -11.91 23.69 -17.23
CA ARG A 404 -12.75 24.68 -17.89
C ARG A 404 -13.26 25.76 -16.93
N PHE A 405 -13.68 25.39 -15.73
CA PHE A 405 -14.07 26.35 -14.69
C PHE A 405 -12.94 27.33 -14.34
N LEU A 406 -11.69 26.85 -14.27
CA LEU A 406 -10.54 27.73 -14.03
C LEU A 406 -10.31 28.68 -15.21
N GLU A 407 -10.41 28.21 -16.44
CA GLU A 407 -10.28 29.03 -17.65
C GLU A 407 -11.37 30.11 -17.74
N GLU A 408 -12.62 29.77 -17.47
CA GLU A 408 -13.75 30.71 -17.38
C GLU A 408 -13.53 31.82 -16.34
N ARG A 409 -12.69 31.55 -15.33
CA ARG A 409 -12.27 32.52 -14.31
C ARG A 409 -10.98 33.28 -14.66
N GLY A 410 -10.51 33.14 -15.89
CA GLY A 410 -9.32 33.83 -16.38
C GLY A 410 -7.98 33.22 -15.96
N ILE A 411 -7.96 31.93 -15.63
CA ILE A 411 -6.76 31.16 -15.28
C ILE A 411 -6.48 30.18 -16.43
N PRO A 412 -5.59 30.52 -17.39
CA PRO A 412 -5.23 29.62 -18.50
C PRO A 412 -4.61 28.32 -17.99
N VAL A 413 -4.98 27.20 -18.61
CA VAL A 413 -4.52 25.86 -18.23
C VAL A 413 -3.82 25.19 -19.41
N GLU A 414 -2.59 24.71 -19.20
CA GLU A 414 -1.88 23.85 -20.15
C GLU A 414 -2.15 22.38 -19.79
N LEU A 415 -2.79 21.62 -20.70
CA LEU A 415 -3.19 20.23 -20.43
C LEU A 415 -2.18 19.22 -21.00
N GLU A 416 -1.93 18.16 -20.25
CA GLU A 416 -1.15 16.99 -20.65
C GLU A 416 -1.82 15.72 -20.13
N SER A 417 -1.98 14.67 -20.95
CA SER A 417 -2.57 13.40 -20.54
C SER A 417 -1.66 12.20 -20.84
N ASN A 418 -2.02 11.05 -20.28
CA ASN A 418 -1.38 9.76 -20.60
C ASN A 418 -2.14 8.96 -21.68
N GLY A 419 -3.02 9.61 -22.45
CA GLY A 419 -3.73 9.02 -23.58
C GLY A 419 -4.78 7.96 -23.24
N ILE A 420 -5.04 7.66 -21.94
CA ILE A 420 -5.96 6.57 -21.58
C ILE A 420 -7.42 7.01 -21.60
N ALA A 421 -7.75 8.14 -20.99
CA ALA A 421 -9.09 8.69 -20.95
C ALA A 421 -9.21 10.00 -21.77
N ASP A 422 -8.11 10.59 -22.11
CA ASP A 422 -7.98 11.79 -22.93
C ASP A 422 -6.85 11.59 -23.94
N GLN A 423 -7.21 11.38 -25.21
CA GLN A 423 -6.26 11.19 -26.31
C GLN A 423 -5.85 12.51 -26.96
N GLU A 424 -6.65 13.57 -26.81
CA GLU A 424 -6.39 14.86 -27.43
C GLU A 424 -5.13 15.53 -26.83
N HIS A 425 -4.92 15.37 -25.52
CA HIS A 425 -3.79 15.96 -24.82
C HIS A 425 -2.64 14.97 -24.56
N ASP A 426 -2.63 13.81 -25.25
CA ASP A 426 -1.51 12.86 -25.20
C ASP A 426 -0.35 13.39 -26.04
N ASN A 427 0.73 13.77 -25.38
CA ASN A 427 1.96 14.26 -26.01
C ASN A 427 3.07 13.18 -26.07
N GLY A 428 2.75 11.91 -25.82
CA GLY A 428 3.69 10.80 -25.87
C GLY A 428 4.69 10.76 -24.71
N ARG A 429 4.48 11.54 -23.66
CA ARG A 429 5.33 11.55 -22.46
C ARG A 429 5.08 10.37 -21.52
N TYR A 430 4.13 9.50 -21.81
CA TYR A 430 3.84 8.27 -21.08
C TYR A 430 4.06 7.04 -21.95
N PRO A 431 4.54 5.91 -21.41
CA PRO A 431 4.70 4.69 -22.18
C PRO A 431 3.33 4.12 -22.57
N ALA A 432 3.24 3.59 -23.79
CA ALA A 432 2.06 2.86 -24.22
C ALA A 432 1.83 1.64 -23.31
N THR A 433 0.72 1.60 -22.59
CA THR A 433 0.41 0.52 -21.66
C THR A 433 -0.02 -0.74 -22.40
N GLY A 434 0.86 -1.73 -22.50
CA GLY A 434 0.67 -2.96 -23.28
C GLY A 434 -0.29 -3.98 -22.63
N GLY A 435 -1.04 -4.69 -23.51
CA GLY A 435 -2.14 -5.59 -23.18
C GLY A 435 -1.83 -6.99 -22.64
N ASP A 436 -0.57 -7.36 -22.33
CA ASP A 436 -0.23 -8.75 -21.99
C ASP A 436 -0.81 -9.23 -20.65
N LYS A 437 -0.97 -8.35 -19.69
CA LYS A 437 -1.57 -8.70 -18.39
C LYS A 437 -3.07 -8.97 -18.46
N LYS A 438 -3.79 -8.41 -19.45
CA LYS A 438 -5.21 -8.73 -19.70
C LYS A 438 -5.38 -10.21 -20.05
N LYS A 439 -4.49 -10.77 -20.88
CA LYS A 439 -4.53 -12.17 -21.28
C LYS A 439 -4.35 -13.11 -20.09
N ILE A 440 -3.36 -12.83 -19.22
CA ILE A 440 -3.09 -13.64 -18.02
C ILE A 440 -4.27 -13.59 -17.04
N LYS A 441 -4.82 -12.40 -16.76
CA LYS A 441 -5.98 -12.28 -15.86
C LYS A 441 -7.23 -12.94 -16.42
N LYS A 442 -7.47 -12.82 -17.74
CA LYS A 442 -8.58 -13.51 -18.42
C LYS A 442 -8.42 -15.03 -18.33
N ALA A 443 -7.20 -15.55 -18.52
CA ALA A 443 -6.89 -16.96 -18.38
C ALA A 443 -7.10 -17.45 -16.93
N VAL A 444 -6.64 -16.71 -15.94
CA VAL A 444 -6.84 -17.03 -14.51
C VAL A 444 -8.32 -17.00 -14.14
N ARG A 445 -9.08 -15.99 -14.60
CA ARG A 445 -10.54 -15.93 -14.36
C ARG A 445 -11.26 -17.09 -15.00
N PHE A 446 -10.90 -17.44 -16.23
CA PHE A 446 -11.43 -18.60 -16.94
C PHE A 446 -11.13 -19.90 -16.17
N PHE A 447 -9.91 -20.05 -15.66
CA PHE A 447 -9.52 -21.20 -14.85
C PHE A 447 -10.36 -21.35 -13.57
N TYR A 448 -10.59 -20.28 -12.81
CA TYR A 448 -11.45 -20.33 -11.62
C TYR A 448 -12.91 -20.63 -11.98
N LEU A 449 -13.40 -20.08 -13.09
CA LEU A 449 -14.75 -20.37 -13.59
C LEU A 449 -14.87 -21.86 -13.97
N SER A 450 -13.87 -22.42 -14.65
CA SER A 450 -13.83 -23.84 -15.00
C SER A 450 -13.86 -24.74 -13.77
N LEU A 451 -13.06 -24.41 -12.72
CA LEU A 451 -13.10 -25.13 -11.45
C LEU A 451 -14.48 -25.06 -10.78
N ALA A 452 -15.15 -23.91 -10.82
CA ALA A 452 -16.49 -23.76 -10.27
C ALA A 452 -17.50 -24.61 -11.04
N VAL A 453 -17.47 -24.60 -12.37
CA VAL A 453 -18.34 -25.41 -13.24
C VAL A 453 -18.12 -26.92 -12.98
N ILE A 454 -16.86 -27.37 -12.93
CA ILE A 454 -16.52 -28.76 -12.62
C ILE A 454 -17.07 -29.15 -11.23
N SER A 455 -16.94 -28.26 -10.24
CA SER A 455 -17.45 -28.52 -8.90
C SER A 455 -18.98 -28.66 -8.86
N VAL A 456 -19.70 -27.83 -9.60
CA VAL A 456 -21.15 -27.88 -9.70
C VAL A 456 -21.57 -29.19 -10.43
N LEU A 457 -20.94 -29.50 -11.56
CA LEU A 457 -21.21 -30.72 -12.31
C LEU A 457 -20.96 -31.98 -11.48
N ALA A 458 -19.84 -32.03 -10.73
CA ALA A 458 -19.54 -33.11 -9.80
C ALA A 458 -20.64 -33.29 -8.75
N GLY A 459 -21.17 -32.18 -8.21
CA GLY A 459 -22.29 -32.21 -7.26
C GLY A 459 -23.58 -32.79 -7.87
N VAL A 460 -23.93 -32.32 -9.07
CA VAL A 460 -25.14 -32.78 -9.79
C VAL A 460 -25.03 -34.27 -10.14
N VAL A 461 -23.89 -34.70 -10.71
CA VAL A 461 -23.68 -36.12 -11.07
C VAL A 461 -23.68 -36.98 -9.80
N ASN A 462 -23.03 -36.58 -8.73
CA ASN A 462 -23.04 -37.35 -7.49
C ASN A 462 -24.46 -37.46 -6.90
N LEU A 463 -25.27 -36.41 -6.98
CA LEU A 463 -26.67 -36.44 -6.53
C LEU A 463 -27.49 -37.40 -7.39
N ALA A 464 -27.33 -37.36 -8.71
CA ALA A 464 -28.04 -38.22 -9.64
C ALA A 464 -27.65 -39.71 -9.49
N THR A 465 -26.37 -39.99 -9.22
CA THR A 465 -25.84 -41.35 -9.08
C THR A 465 -25.88 -41.89 -7.64
N TYR A 466 -26.31 -41.10 -6.67
CA TYR A 466 -26.24 -41.47 -5.25
C TYR A 466 -27.03 -42.71 -4.87
N ARG A 467 -28.12 -43.00 -5.58
CA ARG A 467 -28.91 -44.24 -5.38
C ARG A 467 -28.16 -45.50 -5.82
N GLN A 468 -27.26 -45.39 -6.81
CA GLN A 468 -26.47 -46.50 -7.34
C GLN A 468 -25.13 -46.64 -6.63
N ILE A 469 -24.52 -45.50 -6.32
CA ILE A 469 -23.23 -45.38 -5.62
C ILE A 469 -23.44 -44.52 -4.39
N PRO A 470 -23.74 -45.10 -3.21
CA PRO A 470 -24.05 -44.34 -1.98
C PRO A 470 -22.79 -43.75 -1.35
N PHE A 471 -21.96 -43.08 -2.15
CA PHE A 471 -20.73 -42.43 -1.76
C PHE A 471 -20.73 -40.96 -2.18
N LYS A 472 -20.42 -40.06 -1.23
CA LYS A 472 -20.47 -38.63 -1.46
C LYS A 472 -19.15 -38.12 -2.08
N TRP A 473 -18.75 -38.65 -3.20
CA TRP A 473 -17.47 -38.38 -3.85
C TRP A 473 -17.33 -36.91 -4.34
N ALA A 474 -18.44 -36.17 -4.54
CA ALA A 474 -18.40 -34.75 -4.91
C ALA A 474 -17.63 -33.92 -3.89
N PHE A 475 -17.63 -34.26 -2.60
CA PHE A 475 -16.85 -33.55 -1.58
C PHE A 475 -15.35 -33.69 -1.82
N LEU A 476 -14.86 -34.80 -2.37
CA LEU A 476 -13.45 -34.92 -2.75
C LEU A 476 -13.08 -34.00 -3.90
N THR A 477 -13.95 -33.90 -4.91
CA THR A 477 -13.71 -32.97 -6.03
C THR A 477 -13.75 -31.52 -5.58
N TRP A 478 -14.64 -31.17 -4.65
CA TRP A 478 -14.69 -29.84 -4.06
C TRP A 478 -13.45 -29.52 -3.20
N GLY A 479 -13.00 -30.47 -2.40
CA GLY A 479 -11.75 -30.35 -1.62
C GLY A 479 -10.53 -30.18 -2.54
N ALA A 480 -10.43 -30.98 -3.59
CA ALA A 480 -9.37 -30.87 -4.58
C ALA A 480 -9.42 -29.54 -5.33
N ALA A 481 -10.60 -29.08 -5.77
CA ALA A 481 -10.77 -27.79 -6.42
C ALA A 481 -10.39 -26.62 -5.51
N ALA A 482 -10.78 -26.66 -4.23
CA ALA A 482 -10.40 -25.66 -3.23
C ALA A 482 -8.88 -25.64 -3.00
N TYR A 483 -8.24 -26.81 -2.91
CA TYR A 483 -6.79 -26.93 -2.77
C TYR A 483 -6.03 -26.38 -3.98
N VAL A 484 -6.47 -26.72 -5.20
CA VAL A 484 -5.89 -26.19 -6.44
C VAL A 484 -6.06 -24.67 -6.53
N ALA A 485 -7.26 -24.16 -6.20
CA ALA A 485 -7.53 -22.72 -6.17
C ALA A 485 -6.65 -21.99 -5.13
N MET A 486 -6.49 -22.58 -3.94
CA MET A 486 -5.61 -22.06 -2.89
C MET A 486 -4.14 -22.05 -3.35
N THR A 487 -3.67 -23.14 -3.96
CA THR A 487 -2.30 -23.26 -4.47
C THR A 487 -2.02 -22.21 -5.54
N LEU A 488 -2.91 -22.08 -6.54
CA LEU A 488 -2.76 -21.08 -7.59
C LEU A 488 -2.71 -19.65 -7.00
N ARG A 489 -3.66 -19.33 -6.12
CA ARG A 489 -3.76 -17.99 -5.52
C ARG A 489 -2.55 -17.61 -4.67
N PHE A 490 -2.09 -18.50 -3.80
CA PHE A 490 -1.09 -18.17 -2.80
C PHE A 490 0.33 -18.57 -3.18
N SER A 491 0.52 -19.64 -3.94
CA SER A 491 1.86 -20.10 -4.31
C SER A 491 2.32 -19.52 -5.64
N VAL A 492 1.43 -19.38 -6.61
CA VAL A 492 1.78 -18.88 -7.96
C VAL A 492 1.54 -17.38 -8.06
N MET A 493 0.33 -16.89 -7.75
CA MET A 493 0.00 -15.48 -7.96
C MET A 493 0.60 -14.53 -6.94
N ARG A 494 0.75 -14.92 -5.67
CA ARG A 494 1.27 -14.07 -4.59
C ARG A 494 2.75 -14.23 -4.30
N HIS A 495 3.47 -15.07 -5.05
CA HIS A 495 4.92 -15.29 -4.88
C HIS A 495 5.36 -15.41 -3.41
N ALA A 496 4.69 -16.28 -2.67
CA ALA A 496 4.98 -16.50 -1.27
C ALA A 496 6.40 -17.06 -1.04
N SER A 497 6.96 -16.89 0.16
CA SER A 497 8.22 -17.53 0.52
C SER A 497 8.11 -19.06 0.46
N MET A 498 9.21 -19.74 0.12
CA MET A 498 9.25 -21.22 0.02
C MET A 498 8.70 -21.91 1.29
N SER A 499 9.12 -21.44 2.47
CA SER A 499 8.61 -21.97 3.74
C SER A 499 7.11 -21.71 3.94
N GLY A 500 6.62 -20.54 3.54
CA GLY A 500 5.19 -20.24 3.59
C GLY A 500 4.37 -21.03 2.58
N ILE A 501 4.94 -21.39 1.43
CA ILE A 501 4.33 -22.33 0.48
C ILE A 501 4.24 -23.71 1.11
N LEU A 502 5.35 -24.23 1.66
CA LEU A 502 5.40 -25.54 2.29
C LEU A 502 4.30 -25.71 3.34
N VAL A 503 4.27 -24.82 4.36
CA VAL A 503 3.27 -24.92 5.44
C VAL A 503 1.83 -24.89 4.92
N ARG A 504 1.52 -24.04 3.95
CA ARG A 504 0.15 -24.01 3.37
C ARG A 504 -0.20 -25.26 2.56
N GLN A 505 0.77 -25.79 1.81
CA GLN A 505 0.56 -27.03 1.05
C GLN A 505 0.31 -28.20 2.00
N CYS A 506 1.10 -28.33 3.04
CA CYS A 506 0.92 -29.40 4.01
C CYS A 506 -0.41 -29.27 4.78
N LEU A 507 -0.82 -28.06 5.17
CA LEU A 507 -2.16 -27.83 5.75
C LEU A 507 -3.29 -28.24 4.78
N GLY A 508 -3.15 -27.93 3.49
CA GLY A 508 -4.12 -28.34 2.48
C GLY A 508 -4.16 -29.86 2.30
N ILE A 509 -3.01 -30.53 2.31
CA ILE A 509 -2.91 -31.99 2.25
C ILE A 509 -3.55 -32.62 3.49
N GLN A 510 -3.26 -32.12 4.70
CA GLN A 510 -3.87 -32.61 5.94
C GLN A 510 -5.40 -32.48 5.91
N ALA A 511 -5.93 -31.35 5.41
CA ALA A 511 -7.37 -31.16 5.24
C ALA A 511 -8.01 -32.18 4.26
N ILE A 512 -7.34 -32.47 3.14
CA ILE A 512 -7.80 -33.46 2.17
C ILE A 512 -7.75 -34.87 2.78
N LEU A 513 -6.71 -35.24 3.51
CA LEU A 513 -6.59 -36.53 4.18
C LEU A 513 -7.70 -36.75 5.19
N LEU A 514 -8.03 -35.73 6.00
CA LEU A 514 -9.18 -35.76 6.91
C LEU A 514 -10.51 -35.91 6.15
N LEU A 515 -10.67 -35.22 5.03
CA LEU A 515 -11.86 -35.31 4.20
C LEU A 515 -12.02 -36.72 3.63
N ILE A 516 -10.96 -37.35 3.13
CA ILE A 516 -10.97 -38.71 2.64
C ILE A 516 -11.40 -39.69 3.74
N ASP A 517 -10.75 -39.61 4.91
CA ASP A 517 -11.05 -40.48 6.04
C ASP A 517 -12.50 -40.31 6.54
N SER A 518 -13.00 -39.05 6.58
CA SER A 518 -14.39 -38.78 6.95
C SER A 518 -15.41 -39.35 5.97
N LEU A 519 -15.10 -39.36 4.70
CA LEU A 519 -15.97 -39.89 3.64
C LEU A 519 -15.93 -41.43 3.54
N THR A 520 -14.80 -42.04 3.93
CA THR A 520 -14.63 -43.51 3.89
C THR A 520 -15.07 -44.21 5.18
N GLY A 521 -15.68 -43.50 6.13
CA GLY A 521 -16.28 -44.11 7.31
C GLY A 521 -15.55 -43.79 8.64
N LEU A 522 -14.69 -42.78 8.67
CA LEU A 522 -13.93 -42.34 9.86
C LEU A 522 -13.13 -43.48 10.51
N HIS A 523 -12.33 -44.17 9.73
CA HIS A 523 -11.47 -45.27 10.21
C HIS A 523 -10.33 -44.79 11.11
N GLY A 524 -10.01 -43.45 11.10
CA GLY A 524 -8.99 -42.81 11.94
C GLY A 524 -7.57 -42.89 11.37
N TRP A 525 -7.36 -43.56 10.22
CA TRP A 525 -6.01 -43.72 9.65
C TRP A 525 -5.35 -42.39 9.30
N SER A 526 -6.13 -41.37 8.93
CA SER A 526 -5.62 -40.04 8.63
C SER A 526 -5.01 -39.38 9.87
N VAL A 527 -5.64 -39.54 11.01
CA VAL A 527 -5.22 -38.93 12.29
C VAL A 527 -4.14 -39.78 12.98
N ASP A 528 -4.24 -41.12 12.88
CA ASP A 528 -3.30 -42.05 13.50
C ASP A 528 -1.93 -42.05 12.79
N TYR A 529 -1.91 -41.94 11.45
CA TYR A 529 -0.68 -42.14 10.67
C TYR A 529 -0.37 -40.97 9.73
N ALA A 530 -1.31 -40.58 8.86
CA ALA A 530 -1.01 -39.71 7.73
C ALA A 530 -0.66 -38.27 8.19
N ILE A 531 -1.46 -37.66 9.06
CA ILE A 531 -1.23 -36.30 9.55
C ILE A 531 0.05 -36.20 10.37
N PRO A 532 0.34 -37.10 11.35
CA PRO A 532 1.61 -37.12 12.03
C PRO A 532 2.82 -37.26 11.11
N CYS A 533 2.73 -38.09 10.06
CA CYS A 533 3.77 -38.19 9.04
C CYS A 533 4.00 -36.88 8.26
N VAL A 534 2.92 -36.19 7.88
CA VAL A 534 3.01 -34.87 7.24
C VAL A 534 3.68 -33.85 8.14
N VAL A 535 3.35 -33.82 9.45
CA VAL A 535 3.99 -32.94 10.46
C VAL A 535 5.49 -33.25 10.57
N LEU A 536 5.87 -34.53 10.64
CA LEU A 536 7.28 -34.93 10.70
C LEU A 536 8.04 -34.49 9.44
N PHE A 537 7.42 -34.64 8.26
CA PHE A 537 7.97 -34.16 7.00
C PHE A 537 8.16 -32.64 7.00
N GLU A 538 7.16 -31.88 7.51
CA GLU A 538 7.26 -30.42 7.62
C GLU A 538 8.44 -29.99 8.50
N VAL A 539 8.58 -30.61 9.68
CA VAL A 539 9.70 -30.34 10.59
C VAL A 539 11.03 -30.62 9.93
N ALA A 540 11.17 -31.78 9.28
CA ALA A 540 12.39 -32.16 8.57
C ALA A 540 12.72 -31.18 7.42
N ALA A 541 11.71 -30.80 6.63
CA ALA A 541 11.89 -29.86 5.53
C ALA A 541 12.30 -28.46 6.01
N ILE A 542 11.71 -27.94 7.10
CA ILE A 542 12.12 -26.65 7.66
C ILE A 542 13.53 -26.70 8.23
N LEU A 543 13.91 -27.77 8.94
CA LEU A 543 15.25 -27.94 9.45
C LEU A 543 16.27 -28.01 8.30
N LEU A 544 15.94 -28.75 7.22
CA LEU A 544 16.78 -28.79 6.03
C LEU A 544 16.95 -27.42 5.39
N MET A 545 15.87 -26.64 5.25
CA MET A 545 15.94 -25.26 4.75
C MET A 545 16.80 -24.36 5.64
N MET A 546 16.75 -24.53 6.96
CA MET A 546 17.64 -23.81 7.89
C MET A 546 19.11 -24.18 7.69
N LEU A 547 19.40 -25.45 7.47
CA LEU A 547 20.76 -25.94 7.22
C LEU A 547 21.33 -25.44 5.88
N VAL A 548 20.51 -25.48 4.82
CA VAL A 548 20.92 -25.02 3.48
C VAL A 548 21.10 -23.50 3.45
N ASN A 549 20.18 -22.75 4.09
CA ASN A 549 20.21 -21.30 4.08
C ASN A 549 20.72 -20.71 5.41
N ARG A 550 21.94 -21.07 5.78
CA ARG A 550 22.59 -20.66 7.05
C ARG A 550 22.63 -19.14 7.25
N MET A 551 22.71 -18.36 6.18
CA MET A 551 22.76 -16.89 6.25
C MET A 551 21.43 -16.25 6.69
N ASN A 552 20.29 -16.89 6.38
CA ASN A 552 18.95 -16.36 6.63
C ASN A 552 18.04 -17.35 7.40
N TRP A 553 18.62 -18.30 8.12
CA TRP A 553 17.89 -19.35 8.83
C TRP A 553 16.81 -18.79 9.79
N GLN A 554 17.04 -17.60 10.33
CA GLN A 554 16.11 -16.90 11.21
C GLN A 554 14.72 -16.68 10.57
N CYS A 555 14.64 -16.57 9.24
CA CYS A 555 13.38 -16.40 8.53
C CYS A 555 12.48 -17.65 8.66
N TYR A 556 13.06 -18.81 8.89
CA TYR A 556 12.33 -20.09 9.01
C TYR A 556 11.83 -20.36 10.44
N PHE A 557 12.41 -19.70 11.43
CA PHE A 557 12.09 -19.91 12.85
C PHE A 557 10.60 -19.71 13.18
N MET A 558 9.94 -18.70 12.57
CA MET A 558 8.50 -18.49 12.78
C MET A 558 7.63 -19.61 12.21
N TYR A 559 8.08 -20.19 11.09
CA TYR A 559 7.39 -21.34 10.51
C TYR A 559 7.57 -22.58 11.37
N GLN A 560 8.75 -22.75 11.99
CA GLN A 560 9.00 -23.79 12.99
C GLN A 560 8.07 -23.67 14.21
N ILE A 561 7.89 -22.44 14.73
CA ILE A 561 6.91 -22.20 15.80
C ILE A 561 5.50 -22.58 15.34
N ALA A 562 5.07 -22.14 14.15
CA ALA A 562 3.74 -22.46 13.62
C ALA A 562 3.51 -23.97 13.47
N ILE A 563 4.49 -24.70 12.92
CA ILE A 563 4.43 -26.16 12.78
C ILE A 563 4.33 -26.83 14.15
N THR A 564 5.13 -26.37 15.13
CA THR A 564 5.05 -26.90 16.50
C THR A 564 3.66 -26.68 17.10
N PHE A 565 3.04 -25.51 16.92
CA PHE A 565 1.66 -25.31 17.36
C PHE A 565 0.67 -26.23 16.62
N LEU A 566 0.82 -26.40 15.31
CA LEU A 566 -0.02 -27.27 14.49
C LEU A 566 0.15 -28.75 14.88
N SER A 567 1.34 -29.17 15.33
CA SER A 567 1.57 -30.55 15.79
C SER A 567 0.74 -30.95 17.01
N PHE A 568 0.21 -29.97 17.77
CA PHE A 568 -0.71 -30.26 18.89
C PHE A 568 -2.16 -30.55 18.43
N VAL A 569 -2.53 -30.22 17.18
CA VAL A 569 -3.89 -30.45 16.67
C VAL A 569 -4.28 -31.94 16.71
N PRO A 570 -3.42 -32.91 16.30
CA PRO A 570 -3.72 -34.33 16.43
C PRO A 570 -3.94 -34.81 17.88
N LEU A 571 -3.35 -34.14 18.88
CA LEU A 571 -3.63 -34.46 20.30
C LEU A 571 -5.06 -34.11 20.71
N VAL A 572 -5.69 -33.12 20.07
CA VAL A 572 -7.10 -32.80 20.28
C VAL A 572 -7.97 -33.97 19.81
N PHE A 573 -7.63 -34.57 18.68
CA PHE A 573 -8.33 -35.74 18.14
C PHE A 573 -8.15 -36.97 19.03
N LEU A 574 -6.98 -37.12 19.66
CA LEU A 574 -6.75 -38.15 20.69
C LEU A 574 -7.72 -37.96 21.88
N LYS A 575 -7.87 -36.72 22.34
CA LYS A 575 -8.78 -36.42 23.49
C LYS A 575 -10.26 -36.64 23.14
N ILE A 576 -10.63 -36.47 21.86
CA ILE A 576 -12.00 -36.69 21.35
C ILE A 576 -12.25 -38.21 21.11
N GLY A 577 -11.21 -39.03 21.12
CA GLY A 577 -11.35 -40.49 20.90
C GLY A 577 -11.33 -40.90 19.42
N TRP A 578 -10.91 -40.03 18.52
CA TRP A 578 -10.76 -40.34 17.09
C TRP A 578 -9.47 -41.10 16.78
N THR A 579 -8.46 -40.96 17.63
CA THR A 579 -7.15 -41.61 17.48
C THR A 579 -7.14 -42.92 18.24
N LYS A 580 -6.83 -44.02 17.56
CA LYS A 580 -6.71 -45.37 18.11
C LYS A 580 -5.27 -45.72 18.48
N HIS A 581 -4.30 -45.18 17.71
CA HIS A 581 -2.87 -45.44 17.83
C HIS A 581 -2.08 -44.17 18.09
N PRO A 582 -1.94 -43.67 19.34
CA PRO A 582 -1.40 -42.36 19.65
C PRO A 582 0.13 -42.23 19.49
N MET A 583 0.84 -43.35 19.28
CA MET A 583 2.31 -43.38 19.29
C MET A 583 2.94 -42.39 18.32
N LEU A 584 2.46 -42.38 17.07
CA LEU A 584 3.00 -41.53 16.01
C LEU A 584 2.64 -40.05 16.24
N THR A 585 1.45 -39.79 16.77
CA THR A 585 1.00 -38.44 17.17
C THR A 585 1.89 -37.88 18.28
N VAL A 586 2.14 -38.66 19.33
CA VAL A 586 3.03 -38.24 20.42
C VAL A 586 4.44 -38.01 19.91
N LEU A 587 4.94 -38.92 19.04
CA LEU A 587 6.26 -38.79 18.43
C LEU A 587 6.37 -37.49 17.60
N SER A 588 5.37 -37.18 16.77
CA SER A 588 5.37 -35.97 15.93
C SER A 588 5.41 -34.68 16.75
N VAL A 589 4.67 -34.63 17.87
CA VAL A 589 4.71 -33.51 18.83
C VAL A 589 6.07 -33.45 19.53
N ALA A 590 6.56 -34.54 20.03
CA ALA A 590 7.86 -34.58 20.73
C ALA A 590 9.00 -34.11 19.80
N VAL A 591 9.05 -34.61 18.57
CA VAL A 591 10.04 -34.18 17.55
C VAL A 591 9.88 -32.71 17.22
N SER A 592 8.66 -32.20 17.05
CA SER A 592 8.39 -30.77 16.75
C SER A 592 8.85 -29.86 17.88
N VAL A 593 8.54 -30.22 19.13
CA VAL A 593 8.95 -29.47 20.33
C VAL A 593 10.48 -29.55 20.49
N TRP A 594 11.06 -30.75 20.36
CA TRP A 594 12.51 -30.93 20.44
C TRP A 594 13.26 -30.12 19.37
N ALA A 595 12.77 -30.13 18.13
CA ALA A 595 13.34 -29.35 17.05
C ALA A 595 13.27 -27.84 17.34
N LEU A 596 12.15 -27.36 17.92
CA LEU A 596 12.00 -25.96 18.33
C LEU A 596 12.99 -25.60 19.45
N VAL A 597 13.08 -26.43 20.49
CA VAL A 597 14.04 -26.24 21.62
C VAL A 597 15.47 -26.22 21.10
N LEU A 598 15.84 -27.18 20.25
CA LEU A 598 17.18 -27.22 19.62
C LEU A 598 17.46 -25.95 18.82
N THR A 599 16.49 -25.48 18.04
CA THR A 599 16.63 -24.23 17.26
C THR A 599 16.83 -23.01 18.16
N VAL A 600 16.12 -22.95 19.30
CA VAL A 600 16.29 -21.88 20.29
C VAL A 600 17.66 -21.94 20.99
N LEU A 601 18.12 -23.13 21.38
CA LEU A 601 19.40 -23.33 22.06
C LEU A 601 20.60 -23.02 21.13
N LEU A 602 20.56 -23.50 19.89
CA LEU A 602 21.62 -23.26 18.91
C LEU A 602 21.61 -21.84 18.35
N GLY A 603 20.45 -21.17 18.42
CA GLY A 603 20.23 -19.85 17.83
C GLY A 603 20.76 -18.66 18.62
N ASP A 604 21.13 -18.83 19.89
CA ASP A 604 21.74 -17.84 20.79
C ASP A 604 21.18 -16.41 20.64
N ARG A 605 22.05 -15.39 20.56
CA ARG A 605 21.69 -13.96 20.47
C ARG A 605 20.84 -13.60 19.24
N SER A 606 20.93 -14.41 18.17
CA SER A 606 20.19 -14.15 16.94
C SER A 606 18.70 -14.48 17.07
N VAL A 607 18.33 -15.56 17.79
CA VAL A 607 16.93 -15.90 18.09
C VAL A 607 16.27 -14.85 18.99
N LYS A 608 16.97 -14.41 20.06
CA LYS A 608 16.46 -13.33 20.93
C LYS A 608 16.20 -12.05 20.16
N ARG A 609 17.09 -11.69 19.21
CA ARG A 609 16.95 -10.52 18.34
C ARG A 609 15.74 -10.65 17.42
N GLU A 610 15.53 -11.82 16.80
CA GLU A 610 14.39 -12.10 15.95
C GLU A 610 13.07 -12.09 16.71
N LEU A 611 13.02 -12.68 17.90
CA LEU A 611 11.84 -12.61 18.77
C LEU A 611 11.51 -11.17 19.14
N ARG A 612 12.48 -10.40 19.63
CA ARG A 612 12.27 -8.97 19.93
C ARG A 612 11.73 -8.21 18.72
N ARG A 613 12.29 -8.44 17.54
CA ARG A 613 11.90 -7.78 16.31
C ARG A 613 10.47 -8.09 15.88
N ARG A 614 10.05 -9.34 16.00
CA ARG A 614 8.72 -9.79 15.55
C ARG A 614 7.61 -9.64 16.57
N PHE A 615 7.93 -9.78 17.83
CA PHE A 615 6.97 -9.63 18.91
C PHE A 615 6.95 -8.21 19.51
N HIS A 616 7.92 -7.37 19.14
CA HIS A 616 8.07 -5.99 19.64
C HIS A 616 8.24 -5.93 21.18
N VAL A 617 8.89 -6.94 21.77
CA VAL A 617 9.18 -7.03 23.20
C VAL A 617 10.58 -6.53 23.52
#